data_9538c5fac98526bf80214ef0499c4c82
#
_entry.id   9538c5fac98526bf80214ef0499c4c82
#
_cell.length_a   1.000
_cell.length_b   1.000
_cell.length_c   1.000
_cell.angle_alpha   90.00
_cell.angle_beta   90.00
_cell.angle_gamma   90.00
#
_symmetry.space_group_name_H-M   'P 1'
#
loop_
_entity.id
_entity.type
_entity.pdbx_description
1 polymer ?
#
loop_
_entity_poly.entity_id
_entity_poly.type
_entity_poly.pdbx_seq_one_letter_code
_entity_poly.pdbx_strand_id
1 'polypeptide(L)'
;MGTCWKDEDVSKKFNLYNDMLENILGFNYIFQNLKSNKSIKKILDFGCGPGKVAERMAKIKPESQIIAVDQSKNMLDIAMKEHNKENINYQLIEQNQLKGIEKNSIDCVVLCFVIINNSDKDGIKTIFQEIFRVLKKGGKFFILDSNPNAAGVEFSTFTNGKSGQAYHLGDHKKQFLKIPNNEVLILEDYYWSTDFYINNLEAVGFENYKIVEPTIEKINKHELNAIEKTYEIKDWGSEKNKPPFIIFDVEK
;
A
#
# COMPACT_ATOMS: atom_id res chain seq x y z
N MET A 1 -9.54 -17.54 -3.82
CA MET A 1 -8.27 -17.38 -3.07
C MET A 1 -7.58 -16.19 -3.68
N GLY A 2 -7.03 -15.28 -2.85
CA GLY A 2 -6.21 -14.18 -3.34
C GLY A 2 -4.86 -14.65 -3.89
N THR A 3 -4.05 -13.72 -4.35
CA THR A 3 -2.72 -14.01 -4.90
C THR A 3 -1.88 -14.87 -3.94
N CYS A 4 -1.33 -15.97 -4.43
CA CYS A 4 -0.47 -16.84 -3.62
C CYS A 4 0.96 -16.28 -3.58
N TRP A 5 1.23 -15.42 -2.62
CA TRP A 5 2.58 -14.83 -2.41
C TRP A 5 3.64 -15.83 -1.90
N LYS A 6 3.24 -17.10 -1.71
CA LYS A 6 4.17 -18.22 -1.41
C LYS A 6 4.72 -18.86 -2.68
N ASP A 7 4.15 -18.56 -3.86
CA ASP A 7 4.61 -19.04 -5.14
C ASP A 7 5.86 -18.25 -5.56
N GLU A 8 6.96 -18.96 -5.80
CA GLU A 8 8.24 -18.35 -6.20
C GLU A 8 8.17 -17.68 -7.58
N ASP A 9 7.38 -18.21 -8.51
CA ASP A 9 7.23 -17.64 -9.86
C ASP A 9 6.50 -16.30 -9.78
N VAL A 10 5.43 -16.22 -8.99
CA VAL A 10 4.70 -14.97 -8.72
C VAL A 10 5.63 -13.93 -8.11
N SER A 11 6.40 -14.32 -7.09
CA SER A 11 7.35 -13.41 -6.41
C SER A 11 8.45 -12.91 -7.33
N LYS A 12 9.02 -13.79 -8.16
CA LYS A 12 10.04 -13.42 -9.15
C LYS A 12 9.51 -12.47 -10.22
N LYS A 13 8.33 -12.75 -10.77
CA LYS A 13 7.67 -11.88 -11.76
C LYS A 13 7.28 -10.53 -11.16
N PHE A 14 6.80 -10.51 -9.91
CA PHE A 14 6.49 -9.26 -9.21
C PHE A 14 7.72 -8.38 -9.00
N ASN A 15 8.90 -8.97 -8.80
CA ASN A 15 10.15 -8.19 -8.73
C ASN A 15 10.54 -7.53 -10.07
N LEU A 16 10.04 -8.02 -11.20
CA LEU A 16 10.25 -7.42 -12.52
C LEU A 16 9.24 -6.30 -12.83
N TYR A 17 8.17 -6.19 -12.06
CA TYR A 17 7.15 -5.17 -12.27
C TYR A 17 7.71 -3.78 -12.02
N ASN A 18 7.40 -2.87 -12.95
CA ASN A 18 7.75 -1.45 -12.84
C ASN A 18 6.70 -0.73 -11.95
N ASP A 19 7.04 -0.53 -10.70
CA ASP A 19 6.23 0.17 -9.70
C ASP A 19 6.27 1.70 -9.80
N MET A 20 6.50 2.22 -11.01
CA MET A 20 6.63 3.65 -11.28
C MET A 20 5.39 4.44 -10.84
N LEU A 21 4.19 3.97 -11.20
CA LEU A 21 2.95 4.68 -10.84
C LEU A 21 2.72 4.67 -9.34
N GLU A 22 2.99 3.55 -8.67
CA GLU A 22 2.94 3.43 -7.22
C GLU A 22 3.91 4.40 -6.55
N ASN A 23 5.10 4.57 -7.13
CA ASN A 23 6.10 5.52 -6.63
C ASN A 23 5.64 6.97 -6.77
N ILE A 24 5.09 7.33 -7.91
CA ILE A 24 4.72 8.73 -8.23
C ILE A 24 3.39 9.11 -7.57
N LEU A 25 2.37 8.27 -7.71
CA LEU A 25 0.98 8.58 -7.35
C LEU A 25 0.51 7.92 -6.04
N GLY A 26 1.31 7.01 -5.47
CA GLY A 26 1.00 6.32 -4.21
C GLY A 26 1.98 6.69 -3.10
N PHE A 27 3.14 6.05 -3.12
CA PHE A 27 4.14 6.15 -2.05
C PHE A 27 4.66 7.58 -1.83
N ASN A 28 4.79 8.41 -2.89
CA ASN A 28 5.30 9.76 -2.76
C ASN A 28 4.50 10.59 -1.74
N TYR A 29 3.18 10.50 -1.77
CA TYR A 29 2.33 11.18 -0.79
C TYR A 29 2.66 10.76 0.65
N ILE A 30 2.74 9.46 0.91
CA ILE A 30 3.04 8.91 2.23
C ILE A 30 4.43 9.35 2.68
N PHE A 31 5.44 9.19 1.82
CA PHE A 31 6.82 9.50 2.15
C PHE A 31 7.08 10.99 2.39
N GLN A 32 6.40 11.88 1.67
CA GLN A 32 6.46 13.32 1.93
C GLN A 32 5.87 13.66 3.31
N ASN A 33 4.74 13.06 3.68
CA ASN A 33 4.15 13.22 5.01
C ASN A 33 5.09 12.69 6.11
N LEU A 34 5.68 11.51 5.93
CA LEU A 34 6.66 10.97 6.88
C LEU A 34 7.88 11.88 7.02
N LYS A 35 8.42 12.38 5.91
CA LYS A 35 9.61 13.24 5.89
C LYS A 35 9.37 14.58 6.58
N SER A 36 8.21 15.18 6.38
CA SER A 36 7.85 16.48 6.95
C SER A 36 7.53 16.40 8.45
N ASN A 37 6.99 15.29 8.93
CA ASN A 37 6.61 15.12 10.33
C ASN A 37 7.76 14.57 11.18
N LYS A 38 8.45 15.46 11.88
CA LYS A 38 9.60 15.12 12.75
C LYS A 38 9.20 14.39 14.04
N SER A 39 7.94 14.42 14.44
CA SER A 39 7.46 13.75 15.66
C SER A 39 7.32 12.23 15.49
N ILE A 40 7.22 11.72 14.26
CA ILE A 40 7.12 10.30 13.97
C ILE A 40 8.48 9.64 14.25
N LYS A 41 8.52 8.78 15.28
CA LYS A 41 9.70 8.01 15.71
C LYS A 41 9.50 6.52 15.65
N LYS A 42 8.26 6.03 15.68
CA LYS A 42 7.95 4.62 15.62
C LYS A 42 6.89 4.35 14.55
N ILE A 43 7.27 3.65 13.50
CA ILE A 43 6.43 3.38 12.33
C ILE A 43 6.13 1.89 12.28
N LEU A 44 4.87 1.54 12.02
CA LEU A 44 4.44 0.18 11.73
C LEU A 44 4.14 0.07 10.23
N ASP A 45 4.83 -0.84 9.54
CA ASP A 45 4.52 -1.30 8.18
C ASP A 45 3.71 -2.59 8.28
N PHE A 46 2.41 -2.51 8.10
CA PHE A 46 1.51 -3.66 8.22
C PHE A 46 1.33 -4.33 6.86
N GLY A 47 1.69 -5.61 6.74
CA GLY A 47 1.75 -6.33 5.47
C GLY A 47 2.94 -5.87 4.63
N CYS A 48 4.12 -5.86 5.23
CA CYS A 48 5.32 -5.30 4.62
C CYS A 48 5.85 -6.08 3.40
N GLY A 49 5.31 -7.29 3.16
CA GLY A 49 5.74 -8.14 2.06
C GLY A 49 7.26 -8.35 2.03
N PRO A 50 7.91 -8.20 0.87
CA PRO A 50 9.36 -8.40 0.73
C PRO A 50 10.19 -7.23 1.31
N GLY A 51 9.58 -6.23 2.00
CA GLY A 51 10.29 -5.19 2.73
C GLY A 51 10.69 -3.94 1.95
N LYS A 52 10.30 -3.81 0.68
CA LYS A 52 10.65 -2.64 -0.16
C LYS A 52 10.20 -1.31 0.44
N VAL A 53 8.97 -1.25 0.96
CA VAL A 53 8.39 -0.03 1.57
C VAL A 53 9.06 0.27 2.90
N ALA A 54 9.26 -0.76 3.75
CA ALA A 54 9.97 -0.64 5.02
C ALA A 54 11.39 -0.06 4.82
N GLU A 55 12.16 -0.58 3.85
CA GLU A 55 13.50 -0.08 3.55
C GLU A 55 13.50 1.38 3.11
N ARG A 56 12.52 1.78 2.29
CA ARG A 56 12.38 3.18 1.85
C ARG A 56 12.05 4.10 3.00
N MET A 57 11.13 3.67 3.90
CA MET A 57 10.83 4.41 5.12
C MET A 57 12.07 4.54 6.03
N ALA A 58 12.85 3.46 6.17
CA ALA A 58 14.09 3.48 6.94
C ALA A 58 15.12 4.48 6.41
N LYS A 59 15.24 4.59 5.09
CA LYS A 59 16.13 5.58 4.44
C LYS A 59 15.65 7.03 4.63
N ILE A 60 14.34 7.25 4.60
CA ILE A 60 13.73 8.59 4.73
C ILE A 60 13.72 9.05 6.20
N LYS A 61 13.57 8.11 7.12
CA LYS A 61 13.47 8.34 8.56
C LYS A 61 14.52 7.53 9.33
N PRO A 62 15.82 7.80 9.12
CA PRO A 62 16.90 7.02 9.75
C PRO A 62 16.88 7.08 11.29
N GLU A 63 16.28 8.13 11.85
CA GLU A 63 16.10 8.31 13.29
C GLU A 63 14.86 7.59 13.86
N SER A 64 14.05 6.95 13.02
CA SER A 64 12.82 6.27 13.44
C SER A 64 13.00 4.76 13.45
N GLN A 65 12.37 4.09 14.41
CA GLN A 65 12.25 2.65 14.44
C GLN A 65 11.09 2.22 13.54
N ILE A 66 11.33 1.23 12.68
CA ILE A 66 10.30 0.63 11.83
C ILE A 66 10.05 -0.78 12.32
N ILE A 67 8.81 -1.09 12.63
CA ILE A 67 8.31 -2.44 12.87
C ILE A 67 7.61 -2.87 11.59
N ALA A 68 8.10 -3.89 10.92
CA ALA A 68 7.55 -4.38 9.66
C ALA A 68 6.97 -5.77 9.89
N VAL A 69 5.67 -5.92 9.69
CA VAL A 69 4.96 -7.16 9.99
C VAL A 69 4.33 -7.78 8.74
N ASP A 70 4.39 -9.10 8.63
CA ASP A 70 3.71 -9.84 7.58
C ASP A 70 3.27 -11.22 8.08
N GLN A 71 2.27 -11.83 7.44
CA GLN A 71 1.81 -13.20 7.72
C GLN A 71 2.58 -14.26 6.93
N SER A 72 3.31 -13.84 5.90
CA SER A 72 4.10 -14.74 5.06
C SER A 72 5.54 -14.81 5.53
N LYS A 73 5.92 -15.96 6.08
CA LYS A 73 7.31 -16.20 6.46
C LYS A 73 8.26 -16.06 5.25
N ASN A 74 7.85 -16.52 4.06
CA ASN A 74 8.67 -16.41 2.86
C ASN A 74 8.95 -14.96 2.48
N MET A 75 7.93 -14.06 2.59
CA MET A 75 8.11 -12.63 2.33
C MET A 75 9.07 -12.00 3.33
N LEU A 76 8.95 -12.35 4.60
CA LEU A 76 9.90 -11.88 5.63
C LEU A 76 11.31 -12.39 5.44
N ASP A 77 11.49 -13.64 4.99
CA ASP A 77 12.82 -14.20 4.69
C ASP A 77 13.49 -13.40 3.54
N ILE A 78 12.71 -13.00 2.51
CA ILE A 78 13.19 -12.11 1.44
C ILE A 78 13.52 -10.72 2.00
N ALA A 79 12.62 -10.15 2.79
CA ALA A 79 12.78 -8.82 3.38
C ALA A 79 14.05 -8.73 4.25
N MET A 80 14.27 -9.71 5.12
CA MET A 80 15.47 -9.77 5.96
C MET A 80 16.76 -9.96 5.16
N LYS A 81 16.70 -10.66 4.04
CA LYS A 81 17.87 -10.90 3.18
C LYS A 81 18.21 -9.70 2.31
N GLU A 82 17.20 -9.07 1.68
CA GLU A 82 17.39 -8.08 0.62
C GLU A 82 17.20 -6.62 1.06
N HIS A 83 16.37 -6.39 2.08
CA HIS A 83 15.93 -5.07 2.50
C HIS A 83 16.17 -4.78 4.01
N ASN A 84 17.14 -5.47 4.62
CA ASN A 84 17.47 -5.27 6.03
C ASN A 84 18.19 -3.94 6.26
N LYS A 85 17.78 -3.21 7.32
CA LYS A 85 18.42 -1.99 7.84
C LYS A 85 18.40 -2.07 9.37
N GLU A 86 19.37 -1.43 10.00
CA GLU A 86 19.53 -1.46 11.46
C GLU A 86 18.29 -0.97 12.23
N ASN A 87 17.52 -0.06 11.63
CA ASN A 87 16.32 0.50 12.22
C ASN A 87 15.01 -0.20 11.81
N ILE A 88 15.09 -1.37 11.14
CA ILE A 88 13.92 -2.20 10.79
C ILE A 88 13.91 -3.46 11.65
N ASN A 89 12.74 -3.74 12.25
CA ASN A 89 12.46 -4.98 12.95
C ASN A 89 11.35 -5.74 12.23
N TYR A 90 11.70 -6.84 11.56
CA TYR A 90 10.75 -7.70 10.86
C TYR A 90 10.12 -8.72 11.81
N GLN A 91 8.80 -8.87 11.77
CA GLN A 91 8.06 -9.78 12.67
C GLN A 91 6.98 -10.55 11.91
N LEU A 92 6.94 -11.86 12.13
CA LEU A 92 5.84 -12.71 11.66
C LEU A 92 4.62 -12.49 12.56
N ILE A 93 3.46 -12.24 11.95
CA ILE A 93 2.18 -12.14 12.65
C ILE A 93 1.22 -13.24 12.21
N GLU A 94 0.27 -13.56 13.06
CA GLU A 94 -0.78 -14.53 12.79
C GLU A 94 -2.16 -13.89 12.97
N GLN A 95 -3.11 -14.27 12.13
CA GLN A 95 -4.51 -13.83 12.20
C GLN A 95 -4.67 -12.30 12.31
N ASN A 96 -3.81 -11.54 11.64
CA ASN A 96 -3.78 -10.07 11.66
C ASN A 96 -3.57 -9.44 13.06
N GLN A 97 -3.12 -10.19 14.05
CA GLN A 97 -2.92 -9.72 15.42
C GLN A 97 -1.50 -9.19 15.64
N LEU A 98 -1.40 -8.02 16.23
CA LEU A 98 -0.14 -7.36 16.58
C LEU A 98 0.30 -7.73 18.01
N LYS A 99 0.50 -9.05 18.25
CA LYS A 99 0.97 -9.55 19.55
C LYS A 99 2.34 -8.96 19.88
N GLY A 100 2.51 -8.46 21.11
CA GLY A 100 3.77 -7.85 21.55
C GLY A 100 3.94 -6.37 21.17
N ILE A 101 3.04 -5.78 20.39
CA ILE A 101 3.00 -4.34 20.16
C ILE A 101 2.00 -3.73 21.13
N GLU A 102 2.48 -2.85 21.99
CA GLU A 102 1.70 -2.22 23.06
C GLU A 102 0.64 -1.25 22.50
N LYS A 103 -0.47 -1.12 23.22
CA LYS A 103 -1.50 -0.12 22.94
C LYS A 103 -0.89 1.29 22.98
N ASN A 104 -1.30 2.15 22.03
CA ASN A 104 -0.86 3.55 21.94
C ASN A 104 0.67 3.72 21.92
N SER A 105 1.39 2.85 21.22
CA SER A 105 2.85 2.87 21.16
C SER A 105 3.41 3.30 19.80
N ILE A 106 2.61 3.31 18.74
CA ILE A 106 2.99 3.59 17.35
C ILE A 106 2.61 5.03 16.98
N ASP A 107 3.53 5.77 16.36
CA ASP A 107 3.28 7.14 15.90
C ASP A 107 2.63 7.16 14.52
N CYS A 108 2.98 6.21 13.65
CA CYS A 108 2.45 6.13 12.30
C CYS A 108 2.30 4.68 11.86
N VAL A 109 1.20 4.36 11.21
CA VAL A 109 0.97 3.06 10.54
C VAL A 109 0.88 3.28 9.03
N VAL A 110 1.53 2.42 8.25
CA VAL A 110 1.43 2.35 6.80
C VAL A 110 0.89 0.98 6.42
N LEU A 111 -0.12 0.95 5.55
CA LEU A 111 -0.78 -0.25 5.06
C LEU A 111 -0.98 -0.11 3.55
N CYS A 112 -0.14 -0.80 2.78
CA CYS A 112 -0.12 -0.66 1.32
C CYS A 112 -0.48 -1.98 0.64
N PHE A 113 -1.56 -1.96 -0.17
CA PHE A 113 -2.00 -3.11 -0.99
C PHE A 113 -2.31 -4.37 -0.17
N VAL A 114 -2.81 -4.23 1.06
CA VAL A 114 -3.13 -5.34 1.96
C VAL A 114 -4.61 -5.70 1.94
N ILE A 115 -5.49 -4.69 1.99
CA ILE A 115 -6.93 -4.92 2.07
C ILE A 115 -7.44 -5.58 0.79
N ILE A 116 -6.97 -5.13 -0.37
CA ILE A 116 -7.36 -5.71 -1.67
C ILE A 116 -6.96 -7.18 -1.82
N ASN A 117 -5.94 -7.66 -1.10
CA ASN A 117 -5.50 -9.05 -1.12
C ASN A 117 -6.29 -9.96 -0.15
N ASN A 118 -7.16 -9.39 0.68
CA ASN A 118 -7.85 -10.12 1.73
C ASN A 118 -9.35 -10.32 1.41
N SER A 119 -9.81 -11.57 1.35
CA SER A 119 -11.23 -11.92 1.16
C SER A 119 -12.03 -11.96 2.45
N ASP A 120 -11.36 -12.05 3.59
CA ASP A 120 -11.97 -12.23 4.89
C ASP A 120 -12.34 -10.87 5.52
N LYS A 121 -13.63 -10.55 5.51
CA LYS A 121 -14.17 -9.31 6.09
C LYS A 121 -13.88 -9.18 7.59
N ASP A 122 -13.94 -10.29 8.33
CA ASP A 122 -13.66 -10.29 9.77
C ASP A 122 -12.15 -10.11 10.03
N GLY A 123 -11.32 -10.73 9.19
CA GLY A 123 -9.87 -10.49 9.18
C GLY A 123 -9.51 -9.04 8.87
N ILE A 124 -10.19 -8.40 7.90
CA ILE A 124 -10.03 -6.97 7.60
C ILE A 124 -10.44 -6.11 8.81
N LYS A 125 -11.58 -6.40 9.42
CA LYS A 125 -12.02 -5.70 10.65
C LYS A 125 -10.98 -5.83 11.77
N THR A 126 -10.39 -7.01 11.95
CA THR A 126 -9.31 -7.24 12.92
C THR A 126 -8.10 -6.36 12.64
N ILE A 127 -7.70 -6.19 11.36
CA ILE A 127 -6.62 -5.27 10.98
C ILE A 127 -6.90 -3.86 11.47
N PHE A 128 -8.08 -3.31 11.18
CA PHE A 128 -8.44 -1.96 11.61
C PHE A 128 -8.48 -1.81 13.14
N GLN A 129 -8.99 -2.82 13.86
CA GLN A 129 -9.03 -2.83 15.32
C GLN A 129 -7.63 -2.83 15.93
N GLU A 130 -6.74 -3.67 15.42
CA GLU A 130 -5.36 -3.77 15.90
C GLU A 130 -4.57 -2.49 15.60
N ILE A 131 -4.73 -1.92 14.40
CA ILE A 131 -4.11 -0.63 14.06
C ILE A 131 -4.61 0.47 14.99
N PHE A 132 -5.93 0.56 15.21
CA PHE A 132 -6.49 1.53 16.15
C PHE A 132 -5.96 1.31 17.57
N ARG A 133 -5.82 0.07 18.01
CA ARG A 133 -5.29 -0.26 19.34
C ARG A 133 -3.88 0.25 19.54
N VAL A 134 -2.97 -0.02 18.58
CA VAL A 134 -1.53 0.29 18.73
C VAL A 134 -1.19 1.74 18.43
N LEU A 135 -1.99 2.42 17.60
CA LEU A 135 -1.74 3.81 17.21
C LEU A 135 -1.97 4.75 18.39
N LYS A 136 -1.06 5.70 18.59
CA LYS A 136 -1.19 6.78 19.59
C LYS A 136 -2.33 7.73 19.22
N LYS A 137 -2.86 8.43 20.21
CA LYS A 137 -3.73 9.58 19.95
C LYS A 137 -2.95 10.66 19.18
N GLY A 138 -3.54 11.19 18.11
CA GLY A 138 -2.87 12.08 17.15
C GLY A 138 -1.88 11.36 16.22
N GLY A 139 -1.80 10.03 16.28
CA GLY A 139 -0.99 9.22 15.37
C GLY A 139 -1.59 9.14 13.97
N LYS A 140 -0.74 8.96 12.96
CA LYS A 140 -1.12 8.90 11.56
C LYS A 140 -1.29 7.46 11.07
N PHE A 141 -2.29 7.25 10.23
CA PHE A 141 -2.51 5.96 9.56
C PHE A 141 -2.73 6.20 8.07
N PHE A 142 -1.87 5.64 7.24
CA PHE A 142 -1.98 5.70 5.79
C PHE A 142 -2.39 4.34 5.23
N ILE A 143 -3.46 4.34 4.44
CA ILE A 143 -3.85 3.21 3.61
C ILE A 143 -3.61 3.60 2.16
N LEU A 144 -2.92 2.76 1.40
CA LEU A 144 -2.73 2.89 -0.04
C LEU A 144 -3.21 1.62 -0.72
N ASP A 145 -4.20 1.76 -1.60
CA ASP A 145 -4.71 0.63 -2.40
C ASP A 145 -5.05 1.05 -3.83
N SER A 146 -5.29 0.06 -4.71
CA SER A 146 -5.82 0.34 -6.04
C SER A 146 -7.21 0.97 -5.93
N ASN A 147 -7.44 2.03 -6.70
CA ASN A 147 -8.69 2.80 -6.60
C ASN A 147 -9.89 1.96 -7.07
N PRO A 148 -10.89 1.69 -6.22
CA PRO A 148 -12.07 0.93 -6.61
C PRO A 148 -12.91 1.65 -7.68
N ASN A 149 -12.86 2.99 -7.71
CA ASN A 149 -13.59 3.81 -8.70
C ASN A 149 -12.92 3.77 -10.08
N ALA A 150 -11.68 3.25 -10.17
CA ALA A 150 -10.96 3.04 -11.42
C ALA A 150 -10.96 1.56 -11.86
N ALA A 151 -11.91 0.75 -11.36
CA ALA A 151 -12.04 -0.63 -11.80
C ALA A 151 -12.35 -0.71 -13.31
N GLY A 152 -11.63 -1.57 -14.03
CA GLY A 152 -11.71 -1.71 -15.48
C GLY A 152 -10.86 -0.71 -16.27
N VAL A 153 -10.13 0.19 -15.61
CA VAL A 153 -9.25 1.16 -16.27
C VAL A 153 -7.87 0.56 -16.50
N GLU A 154 -7.36 0.76 -17.74
CA GLU A 154 -5.98 0.46 -18.10
C GLU A 154 -5.10 1.70 -17.85
N PHE A 155 -4.00 1.50 -17.14
CA PHE A 155 -2.95 2.48 -16.86
C PHE A 155 -1.64 2.09 -17.57
N SER A 156 -0.63 2.93 -17.52
CA SER A 156 0.65 2.70 -18.19
C SER A 156 1.31 1.39 -17.73
N THR A 157 1.28 1.08 -16.42
CA THR A 157 1.97 -0.07 -15.84
C THR A 157 1.06 -1.25 -15.52
N PHE A 158 -0.24 -1.04 -15.39
CA PHE A 158 -1.19 -2.11 -15.05
C PHE A 158 -2.62 -1.82 -15.52
N THR A 159 -3.47 -2.85 -15.49
CA THR A 159 -4.92 -2.71 -15.65
C THR A 159 -5.61 -3.11 -14.36
N ASN A 160 -6.46 -2.23 -13.82
CA ASN A 160 -7.18 -2.44 -12.56
C ASN A 160 -8.52 -3.14 -12.79
N GLY A 161 -8.53 -4.45 -12.86
CA GLY A 161 -9.74 -5.21 -13.17
C GLY A 161 -10.01 -5.35 -14.66
N LYS A 162 -11.10 -6.02 -15.00
CA LYS A 162 -11.51 -6.25 -16.38
C LYS A 162 -12.39 -5.11 -16.89
N SER A 163 -12.05 -4.56 -18.04
CA SER A 163 -12.83 -3.49 -18.67
C SER A 163 -14.29 -3.91 -18.92
N GLY A 164 -15.22 -3.00 -18.60
CA GLY A 164 -16.66 -3.22 -18.76
C GLY A 164 -17.29 -4.15 -17.72
N GLN A 165 -16.53 -4.69 -16.77
CA GLN A 165 -17.06 -5.51 -15.68
C GLN A 165 -17.49 -4.64 -14.51
N ALA A 166 -18.74 -4.81 -14.05
CA ALA A 166 -19.20 -4.28 -12.76
C ALA A 166 -18.71 -5.21 -11.63
N TYR A 167 -18.29 -4.64 -10.53
CA TYR A 167 -17.83 -5.36 -9.34
C TYR A 167 -18.70 -5.02 -8.13
N HIS A 168 -19.04 -6.04 -7.33
CA HIS A 168 -19.73 -5.92 -6.06
C HIS A 168 -18.75 -6.18 -4.90
N LEU A 169 -19.13 -5.78 -3.72
CA LEU A 169 -18.32 -5.87 -2.52
C LEU A 169 -17.87 -7.32 -2.22
N GLY A 170 -16.57 -7.54 -2.25
CA GLY A 170 -15.96 -8.86 -2.02
C GLY A 170 -15.78 -9.71 -3.28
N ASP A 171 -16.18 -9.20 -4.46
CA ASP A 171 -15.93 -9.91 -5.72
C ASP A 171 -14.44 -10.08 -6.00
N HIS A 172 -14.08 -11.19 -6.61
CA HIS A 172 -12.76 -11.39 -7.20
C HIS A 172 -12.49 -10.35 -8.29
N LYS A 173 -11.39 -9.67 -8.18
CA LYS A 173 -10.92 -8.69 -9.16
C LYS A 173 -9.47 -8.98 -9.50
N LYS A 174 -9.17 -9.17 -10.79
CA LYS A 174 -7.81 -9.39 -11.25
C LYS A 174 -7.11 -8.06 -11.51
N GLN A 175 -5.85 -7.95 -11.12
CA GLN A 175 -4.96 -6.92 -11.64
C GLN A 175 -4.01 -7.53 -12.66
N PHE A 176 -3.77 -6.81 -13.74
CA PHE A 176 -2.91 -7.25 -14.85
C PHE A 176 -1.70 -6.32 -14.89
N LEU A 177 -0.60 -6.74 -14.25
CA LEU A 177 0.63 -5.98 -14.18
C LEU A 177 1.47 -6.20 -15.45
N LYS A 178 1.86 -5.13 -16.12
CA LYS A 178 2.72 -5.19 -17.31
C LYS A 178 4.17 -5.39 -16.86
N ILE A 179 4.78 -6.49 -17.24
CA ILE A 179 6.17 -6.80 -16.96
C ILE A 179 6.99 -6.85 -18.25
N PRO A 180 8.35 -6.85 -18.20
CA PRO A 180 9.19 -6.89 -19.40
C PRO A 180 8.81 -8.00 -20.37
N ASN A 181 9.23 -7.85 -21.63
CA ASN A 181 8.98 -8.79 -22.73
C ASN A 181 7.49 -8.92 -23.14
N ASN A 182 6.67 -7.89 -22.89
CA ASN A 182 5.22 -7.92 -23.15
C ASN A 182 4.47 -9.03 -22.39
N GLU A 183 5.04 -9.50 -21.29
CA GLU A 183 4.37 -10.41 -20.39
C GLU A 183 3.44 -9.67 -19.42
N VAL A 184 2.48 -10.42 -18.87
CA VAL A 184 1.52 -9.92 -17.88
C VAL A 184 1.55 -10.82 -16.65
N LEU A 185 1.79 -10.23 -15.49
CA LEU A 185 1.57 -10.90 -14.22
C LEU A 185 0.13 -10.62 -13.76
N ILE A 186 -0.62 -11.67 -13.50
CA ILE A 186 -2.00 -11.57 -13.01
C ILE A 186 -1.97 -11.73 -11.49
N LEU A 187 -2.48 -10.73 -10.78
CA LEU A 187 -2.75 -10.81 -9.35
C LEU A 187 -4.24 -11.02 -9.12
N GLU A 188 -4.55 -11.86 -8.14
CA GLU A 188 -5.92 -12.16 -7.71
C GLU A 188 -6.24 -11.33 -6.47
N ASP A 189 -7.03 -10.28 -6.65
CA ASP A 189 -7.44 -9.35 -5.61
C ASP A 189 -8.94 -9.46 -5.33
N TYR A 190 -9.42 -8.58 -4.44
CA TYR A 190 -10.83 -8.43 -4.11
C TYR A 190 -11.26 -6.98 -4.31
N TYR A 191 -12.51 -6.78 -4.69
CA TYR A 191 -13.09 -5.45 -4.80
C TYR A 191 -13.67 -5.01 -3.47
N TRP A 192 -13.14 -3.91 -2.96
CA TRP A 192 -13.66 -3.21 -1.78
C TRP A 192 -13.97 -1.77 -2.16
N SER A 193 -15.23 -1.34 -2.00
CA SER A 193 -15.64 0.03 -2.31
C SER A 193 -15.02 1.04 -1.34
N THR A 194 -14.95 2.30 -1.73
CA THR A 194 -14.50 3.40 -0.84
C THR A 194 -15.28 3.42 0.48
N ASP A 195 -16.60 3.23 0.42
CA ASP A 195 -17.45 3.18 1.61
C ASP A 195 -17.11 2.01 2.55
N PHE A 196 -16.62 0.88 2.00
CA PHE A 196 -16.17 -0.23 2.84
C PHE A 196 -14.97 0.17 3.71
N TYR A 197 -14.01 0.89 3.17
CA TYR A 197 -12.88 1.40 3.94
C TYR A 197 -13.36 2.38 5.01
N ILE A 198 -14.19 3.35 4.63
CA ILE A 198 -14.75 4.36 5.53
C ILE A 198 -15.51 3.70 6.69
N ASN A 199 -16.44 2.79 6.37
CA ASN A 199 -17.23 2.10 7.39
C ASN A 199 -16.38 1.30 8.39
N ASN A 200 -15.26 0.67 7.93
CA ASN A 200 -14.35 -0.02 8.83
C ASN A 200 -13.53 0.95 9.70
N LEU A 201 -13.10 2.09 9.15
CA LEU A 201 -12.40 3.14 9.90
C LEU A 201 -13.30 3.70 11.01
N GLU A 202 -14.53 4.09 10.66
CA GLU A 202 -15.49 4.67 11.60
C GLU A 202 -15.94 3.66 12.67
N ALA A 203 -16.15 2.39 12.29
CA ALA A 203 -16.56 1.32 13.21
C ALA A 203 -15.56 1.05 14.34
N VAL A 204 -14.27 1.37 14.14
CA VAL A 204 -13.24 1.20 15.18
C VAL A 204 -12.90 2.51 15.90
N GLY A 205 -13.46 3.65 15.47
CA GLY A 205 -13.35 4.94 16.15
C GLY A 205 -12.43 5.96 15.48
N PHE A 206 -12.03 5.78 14.21
CA PHE A 206 -11.40 6.83 13.44
C PHE A 206 -12.46 7.81 12.92
N GLU A 207 -12.33 9.08 13.29
CA GLU A 207 -13.28 10.14 12.90
C GLU A 207 -12.67 11.15 11.94
N ASN A 208 -11.34 11.25 11.92
CA ASN A 208 -10.62 12.24 11.11
C ASN A 208 -9.85 11.53 9.99
N TYR A 209 -10.32 11.67 8.76
CA TYR A 209 -9.64 11.13 7.59
C TYR A 209 -9.79 12.04 6.37
N LYS A 210 -8.83 11.97 5.48
CA LYS A 210 -8.83 12.60 4.17
C LYS A 210 -8.61 11.53 3.10
N ILE A 211 -9.39 11.57 2.04
CA ILE A 211 -9.22 10.73 0.87
C ILE A 211 -8.43 11.49 -0.19
N VAL A 212 -7.37 10.89 -0.68
CA VAL A 212 -6.51 11.45 -1.71
C VAL A 212 -6.51 10.51 -2.91
N GLU A 213 -6.87 11.04 -4.05
CA GLU A 213 -6.91 10.36 -5.34
C GLU A 213 -5.98 11.11 -6.32
N PRO A 214 -4.68 10.77 -6.33
CA PRO A 214 -3.69 11.50 -7.11
C PRO A 214 -3.76 11.14 -8.59
N THR A 215 -3.56 12.17 -9.43
CA THR A 215 -3.41 12.05 -10.88
C THR A 215 -2.21 12.86 -11.34
N ILE A 216 -1.70 12.58 -12.53
CA ILE A 216 -0.55 13.29 -13.09
C ILE A 216 -0.85 14.78 -13.27
N GLU A 217 -2.05 15.15 -13.72
CA GLU A 217 -2.43 16.55 -13.91
C GLU A 217 -2.47 17.39 -12.64
N LYS A 218 -2.57 16.73 -11.46
CA LYS A 218 -2.52 17.40 -10.15
C LYS A 218 -1.10 17.67 -9.66
N ILE A 219 -0.09 17.10 -10.31
CA ILE A 219 1.33 17.33 -9.97
C ILE A 219 1.76 18.69 -10.51
N ASN A 220 2.48 19.48 -9.72
CA ASN A 220 2.98 20.76 -10.20
C ASN A 220 4.00 20.55 -11.34
N LYS A 221 4.04 21.50 -12.27
CA LYS A 221 4.82 21.40 -13.51
C LYS A 221 6.32 21.15 -13.29
N HIS A 222 6.90 21.74 -12.25
CA HIS A 222 8.33 21.57 -11.97
C HIS A 222 8.64 20.13 -11.54
N GLU A 223 7.83 19.58 -10.63
CA GLU A 223 7.93 18.19 -10.17
C GLU A 223 7.64 17.21 -11.30
N LEU A 224 6.61 17.47 -12.11
CA LEU A 224 6.27 16.64 -13.26
C LEU A 224 7.42 16.54 -14.27
N ASN A 225 8.04 17.67 -14.64
CA ASN A 225 9.18 17.67 -15.55
C ASN A 225 10.36 16.83 -15.00
N ALA A 226 10.59 16.86 -13.68
CA ALA A 226 11.64 16.06 -13.05
C ALA A 226 11.30 14.56 -13.11
N ILE A 227 10.04 14.19 -12.87
CA ILE A 227 9.54 12.82 -12.97
C ILE A 227 9.68 12.32 -14.42
N GLU A 228 9.17 13.06 -15.39
CA GLU A 228 9.24 12.70 -16.82
C GLU A 228 10.67 12.47 -17.29
N LYS A 229 11.60 13.30 -16.83
CA LYS A 229 13.03 13.13 -17.12
C LYS A 229 13.61 11.89 -16.45
N THR A 230 13.24 11.63 -15.18
CA THR A 230 13.79 10.50 -14.40
C THR A 230 13.34 9.15 -14.96
N TYR A 231 12.07 9.04 -15.36
CA TYR A 231 11.48 7.82 -15.88
C TYR A 231 11.43 7.75 -17.40
N GLU A 232 11.99 8.75 -18.09
CA GLU A 232 12.01 8.86 -19.56
C GLU A 232 10.61 8.80 -20.21
N ILE A 233 9.61 9.37 -19.52
CA ILE A 233 8.20 9.33 -19.95
C ILE A 233 7.97 10.43 -20.98
N LYS A 234 7.39 10.03 -22.12
CA LYS A 234 6.99 10.95 -23.20
C LYS A 234 5.49 11.20 -23.25
N ASP A 235 4.72 10.25 -22.76
CA ASP A 235 3.26 10.34 -22.74
C ASP A 235 2.69 9.57 -21.57
N TRP A 236 1.58 10.04 -21.02
CA TRP A 236 0.88 9.45 -19.90
C TRP A 236 -0.41 8.77 -20.36
N GLY A 237 -0.72 7.60 -19.79
CA GLY A 237 -1.95 6.89 -20.03
C GLY A 237 -3.15 7.48 -19.28
N SER A 238 -4.05 6.61 -18.87
CA SER A 238 -5.26 7.03 -18.12
C SER A 238 -4.95 7.72 -16.79
N GLU A 239 -3.78 7.47 -16.19
CA GLU A 239 -3.32 8.11 -14.95
C GLU A 239 -3.18 9.62 -15.05
N LYS A 240 -3.19 10.16 -16.27
CA LYS A 240 -3.19 11.61 -16.48
C LYS A 240 -4.34 12.27 -15.71
N ASN A 241 -5.54 11.74 -15.83
CA ASN A 241 -6.77 12.30 -15.24
C ASN A 241 -7.62 11.30 -14.46
N LYS A 242 -7.28 10.00 -14.48
CA LYS A 242 -7.93 8.98 -13.67
C LYS A 242 -7.00 8.51 -12.57
N PRO A 243 -7.39 8.58 -11.29
CA PRO A 243 -6.53 8.17 -10.18
C PRO A 243 -6.39 6.64 -10.13
N PRO A 244 -5.19 6.07 -10.32
CA PRO A 244 -4.97 4.63 -10.24
C PRO A 244 -5.08 4.09 -8.81
N PHE A 245 -4.79 4.95 -7.84
CA PHE A 245 -4.74 4.61 -6.43
C PHE A 245 -5.66 5.50 -5.60
N ILE A 246 -6.04 4.97 -4.44
CA ILE A 246 -6.74 5.70 -3.38
C ILE A 246 -5.87 5.67 -2.13
N ILE A 247 -5.74 6.81 -1.46
CA ILE A 247 -5.00 6.94 -0.21
C ILE A 247 -5.95 7.47 0.85
N PHE A 248 -6.03 6.79 1.98
CA PHE A 248 -6.68 7.33 3.16
C PHE A 248 -5.58 7.83 4.11
N ASP A 249 -5.60 9.14 4.40
CA ASP A 249 -4.74 9.80 5.38
C ASP A 249 -5.58 10.04 6.63
N VAL A 250 -5.36 9.20 7.62
CA VAL A 250 -6.20 9.06 8.81
C VAL A 250 -5.44 9.54 10.03
N GLU A 251 -6.15 10.14 10.99
CA GLU A 251 -5.62 10.53 12.29
C GLU A 251 -6.49 9.96 13.42
N LYS A 252 -5.84 9.38 14.45
CA LYS A 252 -6.52 8.85 15.63
C LYS A 252 -6.76 9.91 16.70
#